data_0c14f7f888c05751893a867a6dbe1ab6
#
_entry.id   0c14f7f888c05751893a867a6dbe1ab6
#
_cell.length_a   1.000
_cell.length_b   1.000
_cell.length_c   1.000
_cell.angle_alpha   90.00
_cell.angle_beta   90.00
_cell.angle_gamma   90.00
#
_symmetry.space_group_name_H-M   'P 1'
#
loop_
_entity.id
_entity.type
_entity.pdbx_description
1 polymer ?
#
loop_
_entity_poly.entity_id
_entity_poly.type
_entity_poly.pdbx_seq_one_letter_code
_entity_poly.pdbx_strand_id
1 'polypeptide(L)'
;MSQLNVNLIKNQNGNGGPTLEALTVTNDSTLSGVRFTAGQLCESVNVVSSTLGSASNIDLSTGMVHYFTSQEIAQAIPNLTVSGKSVNQIMAIGEAISVVIMLTPSATGYMSSMAIDGSPVSLMWGNGSVPDSGSDSGVDVYPLQIIKTAENTYTILANKSNFA
;
A
#
# COMPACT_ATOMS: atom_id res chain seq x y z
N MET A 1 -6.90 28.57 -19.68
CA MET A 1 -7.44 28.19 -18.34
C MET A 1 -6.92 29.18 -17.33
N SER A 2 -7.84 29.75 -16.50
CA SER A 2 -7.44 30.66 -15.43
C SER A 2 -7.00 29.85 -14.23
N GLN A 3 -5.80 30.09 -13.71
CA GLN A 3 -5.32 29.55 -12.45
C GLN A 3 -5.51 30.59 -11.34
N LEU A 4 -6.14 30.16 -10.24
CA LEU A 4 -6.21 30.94 -9.01
C LEU A 4 -5.12 30.44 -8.05
N ASN A 5 -4.09 31.25 -7.87
CA ASN A 5 -3.05 30.98 -6.85
C ASN A 5 -3.46 31.65 -5.55
N VAL A 6 -3.85 30.86 -4.55
CA VAL A 6 -4.26 31.39 -3.24
C VAL A 6 -3.37 30.80 -2.17
N ASN A 7 -2.67 31.64 -1.43
CA ASN A 7 -1.83 31.22 -0.32
C ASN A 7 -2.63 30.92 0.96
N LEU A 8 -3.85 31.44 1.05
CA LEU A 8 -4.72 31.27 2.21
C LEU A 8 -6.17 31.48 1.83
N ILE A 9 -7.01 30.48 2.13
CA ILE A 9 -8.46 30.58 2.03
C ILE A 9 -9.03 30.64 3.43
N LYS A 10 -9.66 31.76 3.80
CA LYS A 10 -10.34 31.96 5.09
C LYS A 10 -11.82 32.22 4.86
N ASN A 11 -12.66 31.79 5.81
CA ASN A 11 -14.04 32.24 5.88
C ASN A 11 -14.08 33.75 6.19
N GLN A 12 -15.02 34.48 5.59
CA GLN A 12 -15.21 35.92 5.73
C GLN A 12 -15.39 36.36 7.20
N ASN A 13 -15.95 35.49 8.05
CA ASN A 13 -16.24 35.79 9.46
C ASN A 13 -15.15 35.30 10.43
N GLY A 14 -14.05 34.77 9.94
CA GLY A 14 -12.95 34.29 10.78
C GLY A 14 -13.22 33.01 11.59
N ASN A 15 -14.46 32.53 11.62
CA ASN A 15 -14.89 31.35 12.36
C ASN A 15 -15.26 30.23 11.36
N GLY A 16 -14.45 29.20 11.31
CA GLY A 16 -14.62 28.06 10.39
C GLY A 16 -13.91 28.26 9.04
N GLY A 17 -13.61 27.17 8.36
CA GLY A 17 -13.04 27.17 7.02
C GLY A 17 -14.09 27.34 5.92
N PRO A 18 -13.67 27.59 4.68
CA PRO A 18 -14.56 27.60 3.53
C PRO A 18 -15.20 26.23 3.33
N THR A 19 -16.46 26.21 2.89
CA THR A 19 -17.11 25.00 2.42
C THR A 19 -16.68 24.74 0.98
N LEU A 20 -16.13 23.56 0.71
CA LEU A 20 -15.82 23.09 -0.63
C LEU A 20 -16.83 22.00 -1.00
N GLU A 21 -17.49 22.13 -2.15
CA GLU A 21 -18.40 21.09 -2.67
C GLU A 21 -17.60 19.85 -3.12
N ALA A 22 -16.39 20.06 -3.64
CA ALA A 22 -15.45 18.99 -3.98
C ALA A 22 -14.01 19.48 -3.80
N LEU A 23 -13.15 18.63 -3.27
CA LEU A 23 -11.71 18.83 -3.22
C LEU A 23 -11.03 17.69 -3.97
N THR A 24 -10.39 18.00 -5.10
CA THR A 24 -9.51 17.07 -5.78
C THR A 24 -8.07 17.45 -5.46
N VAL A 25 -7.35 16.56 -4.79
CA VAL A 25 -5.93 16.73 -4.49
C VAL A 25 -5.16 15.89 -5.50
N THR A 26 -4.37 16.53 -6.34
CA THR A 26 -3.53 15.88 -7.35
C THR A 26 -2.06 16.03 -6.98
N ASN A 27 -1.27 15.02 -7.32
CA ASN A 27 0.15 14.92 -6.99
C ASN A 27 0.43 14.77 -5.47
N ASP A 28 1.68 14.91 -5.09
CA ASP A 28 2.13 14.81 -3.70
C ASP A 28 1.62 16.01 -2.89
N SER A 29 0.54 15.81 -2.18
CA SER A 29 -0.07 16.87 -1.35
C SER A 29 -0.17 16.39 0.10
N THR A 30 0.25 17.22 1.02
CA THR A 30 0.13 16.95 2.45
C THR A 30 -1.15 17.57 2.98
N LEU A 31 -2.05 16.76 3.51
CA LEU A 31 -3.23 17.18 4.26
C LEU A 31 -2.95 17.01 5.74
N SER A 32 -2.67 18.10 6.45
CA SER A 32 -2.40 18.08 7.89
C SER A 32 -3.64 18.50 8.69
N GLY A 33 -3.94 17.76 9.77
CA GLY A 33 -5.05 18.06 10.66
C GLY A 33 -6.43 17.80 10.05
N VAL A 34 -6.54 16.94 9.05
CA VAL A 34 -7.81 16.58 8.43
C VAL A 34 -8.61 15.66 9.34
N ARG A 35 -9.87 16.02 9.59
CA ARG A 35 -10.83 15.18 10.32
C ARG A 35 -12.00 14.85 9.39
N PHE A 36 -12.25 13.56 9.20
CA PHE A 36 -13.45 13.06 8.52
C PHE A 36 -14.54 12.82 9.56
N THR A 37 -15.61 13.60 9.55
CA THR A 37 -16.69 13.51 10.54
C THR A 37 -17.94 12.80 10.03
N ALA A 38 -18.10 12.72 8.73
CA ALA A 38 -19.17 11.99 8.05
C ALA A 38 -18.74 11.69 6.62
N GLY A 39 -19.20 10.57 6.06
CA GLY A 39 -18.91 10.19 4.68
C GLY A 39 -18.23 8.82 4.59
N GLN A 40 -18.02 8.39 3.37
CA GLN A 40 -17.33 7.13 3.04
C GLN A 40 -15.90 7.43 2.61
N LEU A 41 -14.93 6.77 3.24
CA LEU A 41 -13.56 6.67 2.77
C LEU A 41 -13.45 5.39 1.96
N CYS A 42 -13.35 5.52 0.63
CA CYS A 42 -13.15 4.38 -0.25
C CYS A 42 -11.68 4.35 -0.67
N GLU A 43 -11.01 3.25 -0.38
CA GLU A 43 -9.69 2.96 -0.92
C GLU A 43 -9.83 2.20 -2.24
N SER A 44 -9.03 2.57 -3.24
CA SER A 44 -8.98 1.84 -4.50
C SER A 44 -8.20 0.54 -4.33
N VAL A 45 -8.81 -0.57 -4.74
CA VAL A 45 -8.14 -1.86 -4.84
C VAL A 45 -7.64 -2.06 -6.28
N ASN A 46 -6.35 -2.30 -6.44
CA ASN A 46 -5.79 -2.70 -7.73
C ASN A 46 -6.06 -4.20 -7.96
N VAL A 47 -7.09 -4.50 -8.74
CA VAL A 47 -7.46 -5.89 -9.09
C VAL A 47 -6.70 -6.32 -10.32
N VAL A 48 -5.82 -7.31 -10.17
CA VAL A 48 -4.90 -7.78 -11.21
C VAL A 48 -5.27 -9.20 -11.62
N SER A 49 -5.59 -9.40 -12.92
CA SER A 49 -5.96 -10.71 -13.48
C SER A 49 -4.75 -11.60 -13.82
N SER A 50 -3.69 -11.54 -13.04
CA SER A 50 -2.50 -12.39 -13.15
C SER A 50 -2.14 -12.98 -11.78
N THR A 51 -1.12 -13.83 -11.74
CA THR A 51 -0.49 -14.27 -10.47
C THR A 51 0.41 -13.18 -9.91
N LEU A 52 0.63 -13.19 -8.61
CA LEU A 52 1.61 -12.31 -7.95
C LEU A 52 3.04 -12.59 -8.47
N GLY A 53 3.37 -13.87 -8.67
CA GLY A 53 4.68 -14.28 -9.18
C GLY A 53 4.98 -13.81 -10.60
N SER A 54 3.95 -13.65 -11.46
CA SER A 54 4.13 -13.09 -12.80
C SER A 54 4.18 -11.57 -12.82
N ALA A 55 3.56 -10.91 -11.84
CA ALA A 55 3.63 -9.47 -11.63
C ALA A 55 4.80 -9.13 -10.69
N SER A 56 6.02 -9.24 -11.18
CA SER A 56 7.23 -9.08 -10.36
C SER A 56 7.32 -7.74 -9.61
N ASN A 57 6.64 -6.69 -10.10
CA ASN A 57 6.60 -5.38 -9.47
C ASN A 57 5.16 -5.02 -9.06
N ILE A 58 5.00 -4.57 -7.83
CA ILE A 58 3.79 -3.95 -7.30
C ILE A 58 4.03 -2.45 -7.25
N ASP A 59 3.34 -1.70 -8.09
CA ASP A 59 3.44 -0.24 -8.14
C ASP A 59 2.45 0.39 -7.15
N LEU A 60 2.97 0.92 -6.05
CA LEU A 60 2.18 1.57 -4.99
C LEU A 60 1.49 2.86 -5.46
N SER A 61 1.88 3.43 -6.61
CA SER A 61 1.16 4.57 -7.20
C SER A 61 -0.25 4.19 -7.70
N THR A 62 -0.54 2.90 -7.86
CA THR A 62 -1.86 2.39 -8.26
C THR A 62 -2.79 2.09 -7.09
N GLY A 63 -2.32 2.23 -5.87
CA GLY A 63 -3.04 1.98 -4.62
C GLY A 63 -2.21 1.18 -3.63
N MET A 64 -2.68 1.11 -2.39
CA MET A 64 -2.01 0.35 -1.33
C MET A 64 -2.59 -1.06 -1.16
N VAL A 65 -3.71 -1.38 -1.81
CA VAL A 65 -4.35 -2.70 -1.78
C VAL A 65 -4.28 -3.32 -3.16
N HIS A 66 -3.70 -4.52 -3.27
CA HIS A 66 -3.53 -5.25 -4.53
C HIS A 66 -4.13 -6.63 -4.41
N TYR A 67 -5.00 -7.01 -5.36
CA TYR A 67 -5.63 -8.32 -5.39
C TYR A 67 -5.31 -9.07 -6.69
N PHE A 68 -4.54 -10.15 -6.58
CA PHE A 68 -4.17 -11.05 -7.67
C PHE A 68 -5.17 -12.19 -7.75
N THR A 69 -5.98 -12.19 -8.82
CA THR A 69 -7.13 -13.11 -8.97
C THR A 69 -6.79 -14.42 -9.65
N SER A 70 -5.67 -14.53 -10.38
CA SER A 70 -5.21 -15.81 -10.90
C SER A 70 -4.55 -16.63 -9.80
N GLN A 71 -4.77 -17.95 -9.84
CA GLN A 71 -4.22 -18.85 -8.83
C GLN A 71 -2.70 -18.85 -8.86
N GLU A 72 -2.09 -18.51 -7.72
CA GLU A 72 -0.65 -18.62 -7.53
C GLU A 72 -0.24 -20.08 -7.34
N ILE A 73 0.74 -20.53 -8.10
CA ILE A 73 1.17 -21.95 -8.14
C ILE A 73 2.61 -22.15 -7.63
N ALA A 74 3.28 -21.07 -7.26
CA ALA A 74 4.65 -21.11 -6.76
C ALA A 74 4.85 -20.01 -5.72
N GLN A 75 5.91 -20.08 -4.95
CA GLN A 75 6.31 -19.02 -4.05
C GLN A 75 6.60 -17.73 -4.83
N ALA A 76 5.90 -16.66 -4.49
CA ALA A 76 6.08 -15.34 -5.08
C ALA A 76 7.00 -14.45 -4.22
N ILE A 77 7.81 -13.65 -4.89
CA ILE A 77 8.69 -12.66 -4.26
C ILE A 77 8.36 -11.30 -4.90
N PRO A 78 7.35 -10.58 -4.38
CA PRO A 78 6.97 -9.28 -4.93
C PRO A 78 8.05 -8.23 -4.65
N ASN A 79 8.19 -7.28 -5.58
CA ASN A 79 9.01 -6.10 -5.41
C ASN A 79 8.10 -4.86 -5.34
N LEU A 80 8.11 -4.14 -4.23
CA LEU A 80 7.36 -2.89 -4.12
C LEU A 80 8.12 -1.76 -4.81
N THR A 81 7.42 -1.02 -5.64
CA THR A 81 7.95 0.10 -6.42
C THR A 81 6.96 1.27 -6.40
N VAL A 82 7.40 2.43 -6.85
CA VAL A 82 6.54 3.59 -7.08
C VAL A 82 6.88 4.16 -8.44
N SER A 83 5.88 4.39 -9.30
CA SER A 83 6.09 4.94 -10.63
C SER A 83 6.80 6.29 -10.59
N GLY A 84 7.92 6.41 -11.29
CA GLY A 84 8.72 7.64 -11.38
C GLY A 84 9.50 8.02 -10.13
N LYS A 85 9.41 7.23 -9.05
CA LYS A 85 10.12 7.45 -7.78
C LYS A 85 10.54 6.11 -7.16
N SER A 86 11.26 6.15 -6.05
CA SER A 86 11.46 4.97 -5.19
C SER A 86 10.57 5.04 -3.95
N VAL A 87 10.30 3.90 -3.33
CA VAL A 87 9.65 3.84 -2.00
C VAL A 87 10.46 4.66 -0.99
N ASN A 88 11.78 4.59 -1.12
CA ASN A 88 12.70 5.37 -0.28
C ASN A 88 12.49 6.90 -0.44
N GLN A 89 12.17 7.38 -1.64
CA GLN A 89 11.94 8.81 -1.89
C GLN A 89 10.58 9.30 -1.42
N ILE A 90 9.56 8.46 -1.40
CA ILE A 90 8.21 8.85 -0.98
C ILE A 90 8.00 8.82 0.53
N MET A 91 8.91 8.20 1.29
CA MET A 91 8.83 8.08 2.74
C MET A 91 9.95 8.87 3.41
N ALA A 92 9.62 9.68 4.41
CA ALA A 92 10.61 10.23 5.32
C ALA A 92 10.97 9.20 6.42
N ILE A 93 12.15 9.36 7.03
CA ILE A 93 12.54 8.53 8.19
C ILE A 93 11.54 8.74 9.33
N GLY A 94 11.03 7.66 9.89
CA GLY A 94 9.98 7.66 10.92
C GLY A 94 8.56 7.56 10.36
N GLU A 95 8.36 7.62 9.04
CA GLU A 95 7.06 7.39 8.43
C GLU A 95 6.78 5.91 8.20
N ALA A 96 5.50 5.58 8.10
CA ALA A 96 5.01 4.23 7.83
C ALA A 96 3.92 4.24 6.77
N ILE A 97 3.91 3.21 5.93
CA ILE A 97 2.83 2.91 4.98
C ILE A 97 2.27 1.51 5.24
N SER A 98 0.97 1.35 5.01
CA SER A 98 0.29 0.05 5.07
C SER A 98 0.00 -0.43 3.67
N VAL A 99 0.44 -1.65 3.35
CA VAL A 99 0.18 -2.29 2.05
C VAL A 99 -0.53 -3.61 2.31
N VAL A 100 -1.53 -3.92 1.51
CA VAL A 100 -2.23 -5.22 1.57
C VAL A 100 -2.08 -5.93 0.24
N ILE A 101 -1.53 -7.14 0.28
CA ILE A 101 -1.44 -8.02 -0.88
C ILE A 101 -2.42 -9.17 -0.65
N MET A 102 -3.32 -9.37 -1.59
CA MET A 102 -4.26 -10.50 -1.62
C MET A 102 -3.95 -11.36 -2.83
N LEU A 103 -3.95 -12.67 -2.65
CA LEU A 103 -3.76 -13.60 -3.74
C LEU A 103 -4.71 -14.80 -3.63
N THR A 104 -5.03 -15.40 -4.76
CA THR A 104 -5.71 -16.69 -4.83
C THR A 104 -4.66 -17.78 -4.70
N PRO A 105 -4.58 -18.50 -3.56
CA PRO A 105 -3.49 -19.41 -3.26
C PRO A 105 -3.66 -20.80 -3.91
N SER A 106 -2.56 -21.54 -4.01
CA SER A 106 -2.52 -23.00 -3.98
C SER A 106 -1.59 -23.43 -2.84
N ALA A 107 -1.50 -24.71 -2.54
CA ALA A 107 -0.59 -25.21 -1.49
C ALA A 107 0.86 -24.74 -1.67
N THR A 108 1.32 -24.58 -2.91
CA THR A 108 2.67 -24.10 -3.26
C THR A 108 2.72 -22.61 -3.60
N GLY A 109 1.56 -21.96 -3.72
CA GLY A 109 1.43 -20.56 -4.14
C GLY A 109 1.24 -19.63 -2.94
N TYR A 110 2.30 -18.98 -2.50
CA TYR A 110 2.32 -18.11 -1.32
C TYR A 110 3.45 -17.06 -1.39
N MET A 111 3.43 -16.11 -0.47
CA MET A 111 4.50 -15.13 -0.28
C MET A 111 5.16 -15.33 1.09
N SER A 112 6.50 -15.36 1.14
CA SER A 112 7.27 -15.42 2.40
C SER A 112 8.41 -14.42 2.46
N SER A 113 8.72 -13.77 1.33
CA SER A 113 9.78 -12.77 1.19
C SER A 113 9.37 -11.72 0.18
N MET A 114 10.05 -10.58 0.17
CA MET A 114 9.81 -9.50 -0.78
C MET A 114 11.05 -8.63 -0.99
N ALA A 115 10.96 -7.73 -1.95
CA ALA A 115 11.93 -6.67 -2.19
C ALA A 115 11.25 -5.30 -2.13
N ILE A 116 12.03 -4.27 -1.90
CA ILE A 116 11.64 -2.86 -2.05
C ILE A 116 12.68 -2.19 -2.96
N ASP A 117 12.22 -1.52 -4.01
CA ASP A 117 13.07 -0.85 -5.01
C ASP A 117 14.18 -1.79 -5.56
N GLY A 118 13.86 -3.07 -5.75
CA GLY A 118 14.76 -4.11 -6.23
C GLY A 118 15.71 -4.69 -5.18
N SER A 119 15.69 -4.18 -3.96
CA SER A 119 16.54 -4.68 -2.86
C SER A 119 15.76 -5.64 -1.95
N PRO A 120 16.25 -6.87 -1.72
CA PRO A 120 15.62 -7.79 -0.76
C PRO A 120 15.52 -7.17 0.64
N VAL A 121 14.38 -7.38 1.30
CA VAL A 121 14.13 -6.89 2.66
C VAL A 121 13.70 -8.01 3.58
N SER A 122 14.02 -7.87 4.87
CA SER A 122 13.59 -8.82 5.91
C SER A 122 12.20 -8.46 6.42
N LEU A 123 11.33 -9.48 6.54
CA LEU A 123 9.99 -9.34 7.13
C LEU A 123 9.98 -9.94 8.53
N MET A 124 9.35 -9.22 9.45
CA MET A 124 9.02 -9.71 10.79
C MET A 124 7.60 -10.28 10.76
N TRP A 125 7.49 -11.58 10.68
CA TRP A 125 6.21 -12.28 10.61
C TRP A 125 5.53 -12.37 11.98
N GLY A 126 4.21 -12.22 11.98
CA GLY A 126 3.38 -12.41 13.16
C GLY A 126 3.63 -13.78 13.80
N ASN A 127 3.72 -13.84 15.13
CA ASN A 127 4.07 -15.03 15.91
C ASN A 127 5.44 -15.65 15.53
N GLY A 128 6.31 -14.94 14.81
CA GLY A 128 7.61 -15.42 14.39
C GLY A 128 7.58 -16.56 13.36
N SER A 129 6.42 -16.81 12.74
CA SER A 129 6.25 -17.93 11.79
C SER A 129 6.20 -17.42 10.37
N VAL A 130 7.26 -17.70 9.61
CA VAL A 130 7.32 -17.41 8.17
C VAL A 130 6.39 -18.39 7.44
N PRO A 131 5.51 -17.92 6.53
CA PRO A 131 4.70 -18.83 5.72
C PRO A 131 5.56 -19.77 4.88
N ASP A 132 5.23 -21.06 4.90
CA ASP A 132 5.89 -22.14 4.17
C ASP A 132 4.97 -22.79 3.11
N SER A 133 3.71 -22.41 3.10
CA SER A 133 2.68 -22.90 2.18
C SER A 133 1.58 -21.88 1.96
N GLY A 134 0.85 -22.03 0.85
CA GLY A 134 -0.44 -21.36 0.61
C GLY A 134 -1.58 -22.11 1.30
N SER A 135 -2.75 -21.49 1.34
CA SER A 135 -3.93 -22.06 2.00
C SER A 135 -4.76 -23.00 1.12
N ASP A 136 -4.35 -23.22 -0.12
CA ASP A 136 -4.94 -24.15 -1.12
C ASP A 136 -6.36 -23.76 -1.57
N SER A 137 -7.03 -22.84 -0.89
CA SER A 137 -8.36 -22.32 -1.29
C SER A 137 -8.60 -20.93 -0.73
N GLY A 138 -9.63 -20.26 -1.25
CA GLY A 138 -10.04 -18.93 -0.81
C GLY A 138 -9.09 -17.84 -1.23
N VAL A 139 -8.86 -16.88 -0.33
CA VAL A 139 -7.95 -15.74 -0.54
C VAL A 139 -6.97 -15.65 0.62
N ASP A 140 -5.68 -15.71 0.32
CA ASP A 140 -4.63 -15.37 1.29
C ASP A 140 -4.40 -13.86 1.29
N VAL A 141 -4.46 -13.24 2.44
CA VAL A 141 -4.28 -11.83 2.67
C VAL A 141 -3.01 -11.58 3.47
N TYR A 142 -2.14 -10.76 2.93
CA TYR A 142 -0.86 -10.37 3.53
C TYR A 142 -0.87 -8.88 3.86
N PRO A 143 -1.28 -8.48 5.06
CA PRO A 143 -1.11 -7.11 5.54
C PRO A 143 0.36 -6.86 5.88
N LEU A 144 0.89 -5.75 5.38
CA LEU A 144 2.25 -5.30 5.59
C LEU A 144 2.24 -3.89 6.18
N GLN A 145 2.97 -3.68 7.28
CA GLN A 145 3.26 -2.36 7.81
C GLN A 145 4.74 -2.09 7.58
N ILE A 146 5.06 -1.13 6.73
CA ILE A 146 6.42 -0.78 6.33
C ILE A 146 6.79 0.52 7.01
N ILE A 147 7.82 0.52 7.85
CA ILE A 147 8.30 1.68 8.60
C ILE A 147 9.71 2.01 8.09
N LYS A 148 9.93 3.22 7.57
CA LYS A 148 11.29 3.65 7.19
C LYS A 148 12.06 4.07 8.43
N THR A 149 13.11 3.32 8.78
CA THR A 149 13.92 3.56 10.00
C THR A 149 15.23 4.28 9.71
N ALA A 150 15.75 4.15 8.49
CA ALA A 150 16.89 4.90 7.98
C ALA A 150 16.83 4.95 6.44
N GLU A 151 17.80 5.58 5.81
CA GLU A 151 17.89 5.63 4.34
C GLU A 151 18.02 4.21 3.78
N ASN A 152 17.12 3.84 2.84
CA ASN A 152 17.00 2.50 2.28
C ASN A 152 16.87 1.37 3.32
N THR A 153 16.39 1.68 4.52
CA THR A 153 16.28 0.72 5.62
C THR A 153 14.87 0.73 6.19
N TYR A 154 14.28 -0.46 6.32
CA TYR A 154 12.89 -0.63 6.71
C TYR A 154 12.73 -1.69 7.80
N THR A 155 11.84 -1.43 8.74
CA THR A 155 11.23 -2.46 9.59
C THR A 155 9.89 -2.81 8.98
N ILE A 156 9.67 -4.10 8.65
CA ILE A 156 8.46 -4.55 7.99
C ILE A 156 7.78 -5.59 8.85
N LEU A 157 6.58 -5.25 9.32
CA LEU A 157 5.72 -6.18 10.05
C LEU A 157 4.77 -6.84 9.04
N ALA A 158 4.72 -8.17 9.02
CA ALA A 158 3.94 -8.95 8.07
C ALA A 158 3.09 -10.00 8.79
N ASN A 159 1.94 -10.30 8.22
CA ASN A 159 1.11 -11.42 8.65
C ASN A 159 0.51 -12.11 7.42
N LYS A 160 -0.02 -13.31 7.62
CA LYS A 160 -0.83 -14.05 6.64
C LYS A 160 -2.14 -14.47 7.28
N SER A 161 -3.25 -14.21 6.61
CA SER A 161 -4.59 -14.70 6.96
C SER A 161 -5.26 -15.30 5.74
N ASN A 162 -6.03 -16.37 5.91
CA ASN A 162 -6.83 -16.97 4.85
C ASN A 162 -8.32 -16.68 5.07
N PHE A 163 -9.02 -16.43 3.98
CA PHE A 163 -10.47 -16.25 3.92
C PHE A 163 -11.03 -17.22 2.88
N ALA A 164 -11.68 -18.30 3.35
CA ALA A 164 -12.25 -19.39 2.53
C ALA A 164 -13.76 -19.54 2.78
#